data_373d58a06b62f812193bc6a8519b3b2a
#
_entry.id   373d58a06b62f812193bc6a8519b3b2a
#
_cell.length_a   1.000
_cell.length_b   1.000
_cell.length_c   1.000
_cell.angle_alpha   90.00
_cell.angle_beta   90.00
_cell.angle_gamma   90.00
#
_symmetry.space_group_name_H-M   'P 1'
#
loop_
_entity.id
_entity.type
_entity.pdbx_description
1 polymer ?
#
loop_
_entity_poly.entity_id
_entity_poly.type
_entity_poly.pdbx_seq_one_letter_code
_entity_poly.pdbx_strand_id
1 'polypeptide(L)'
;MTNPTPTSAERAEKLQGMGCKRKRVEDIRFIQGKGNYVDDLKLPGMLYGDFTRSPHAHARIKNIDASKAKAVPGVLAVLTAADLKPLNLHYMPTLAGDVQAVLAEEKVLYQNQEVAFVVADDRYTAADGADLVEVEYEGLPCNVDSFKAMAPDAPVLRDDLAGKTEGAHGARKHHNHVFTWQMGDKDGTDAAFRKADVTIKEVISYQRVHPCPLETCQCVASFDKIKGELTVWGTFQAPHVIRTAVSYTHLTLPTICSV
;
A
#
# COMPACT_ATOMS: atom_id res chain seq x y z
N MET A 1 58.83 -7.56 21.38
CA MET A 1 57.78 -6.51 21.22
C MET A 1 56.51 -7.20 20.81
N THR A 2 55.54 -7.32 21.71
CA THR A 2 54.25 -7.88 21.41
C THR A 2 53.42 -6.80 20.72
N ASN A 3 52.99 -7.06 19.48
CA ASN A 3 52.03 -6.17 18.81
C ASN A 3 50.78 -6.05 19.69
N PRO A 4 50.30 -4.85 19.96
CA PRO A 4 49.06 -4.67 20.73
C PRO A 4 47.92 -5.35 20.03
N THR A 5 47.08 -6.06 20.80
CA THR A 5 45.85 -6.69 20.26
C THR A 5 44.96 -5.60 19.66
N PRO A 6 44.57 -5.70 18.39
CA PRO A 6 43.75 -4.68 17.75
C PRO A 6 42.43 -4.50 18.50
N THR A 7 42.02 -3.26 18.67
CA THR A 7 40.75 -2.90 19.29
C THR A 7 39.55 -3.44 18.47
N SER A 8 38.38 -3.50 19.08
CA SER A 8 37.14 -3.92 18.37
C SER A 8 36.86 -3.04 17.14
N ALA A 9 37.23 -1.75 17.20
CA ALA A 9 37.09 -0.80 16.08
C ALA A 9 38.05 -1.12 14.93
N GLU A 10 39.33 -1.43 15.22
CA GLU A 10 40.31 -1.80 14.22
C GLU A 10 40.02 -3.17 13.57
N ARG A 11 39.42 -4.11 14.33
CA ARG A 11 38.89 -5.37 13.77
C ARG A 11 37.73 -5.14 12.83
N ALA A 12 36.80 -4.25 13.20
CA ALA A 12 35.63 -3.93 12.37
C ALA A 12 36.03 -3.26 11.05
N GLU A 13 37.13 -2.50 11.03
CA GLU A 13 37.64 -1.84 9.83
C GLU A 13 38.32 -2.82 8.83
N LYS A 14 38.87 -3.93 9.32
CA LYS A 14 39.53 -4.96 8.52
C LYS A 14 38.61 -6.05 8.02
N LEU A 15 37.43 -6.20 8.59
CA LEU A 15 36.44 -7.23 8.18
C LEU A 15 35.80 -6.86 6.83
N GLN A 16 35.93 -7.79 5.88
CA GLN A 16 35.17 -7.73 4.62
C GLN A 16 33.95 -8.68 4.73
N GLY A 17 32.75 -8.14 4.52
CA GLY A 17 31.53 -8.92 4.59
C GLY A 17 30.70 -8.66 5.86
N MET A 18 30.11 -9.72 6.40
CA MET A 18 29.24 -9.62 7.58
C MET A 18 30.04 -9.13 8.81
N GLY A 19 29.52 -8.14 9.53
CA GLY A 19 30.17 -7.55 10.70
C GLY A 19 31.15 -6.41 10.36
N CYS A 20 31.41 -6.09 9.09
CA CYS A 20 32.24 -4.94 8.74
C CYS A 20 31.46 -3.62 8.87
N LYS A 21 32.17 -2.54 9.26
CA LYS A 21 31.64 -1.19 9.34
C LYS A 21 31.55 -0.56 7.94
N ARG A 22 30.49 -0.85 7.22
CA ARG A 22 30.21 -0.23 5.92
C ARG A 22 29.31 0.99 6.08
N LYS A 23 29.68 2.07 5.43
CA LYS A 23 28.82 3.25 5.29
C LYS A 23 27.98 3.08 4.02
N ARG A 24 26.75 3.59 4.04
CA ARG A 24 25.92 3.67 2.84
C ARG A 24 26.52 4.70 1.88
N VAL A 25 26.37 4.47 0.59
CA VAL A 25 26.89 5.37 -0.45
C VAL A 25 26.26 6.76 -0.34
N GLU A 26 25.00 6.81 0.09
CA GLU A 26 24.20 8.02 0.21
C GLU A 26 24.49 8.86 1.47
N ASP A 27 25.11 8.29 2.50
CA ASP A 27 25.26 8.95 3.81
C ASP A 27 25.92 10.32 3.69
N ILE A 28 26.93 10.47 2.82
CA ILE A 28 27.67 11.73 2.65
C ILE A 28 26.76 12.84 2.13
N ARG A 29 25.92 12.54 1.12
CA ARG A 29 25.00 13.55 0.56
C ARG A 29 23.91 13.93 1.56
N PHE A 30 23.42 12.97 2.35
CA PHE A 30 22.38 13.23 3.35
C PHE A 30 22.86 14.13 4.48
N ILE A 31 24.06 13.86 5.06
CA ILE A 31 24.61 14.71 6.11
C ILE A 31 25.05 16.11 5.62
N GLN A 32 25.16 16.31 4.31
CA GLN A 32 25.42 17.61 3.69
C GLN A 32 24.14 18.35 3.27
N GLY A 33 22.96 17.83 3.58
CA GLY A 33 21.68 18.39 3.15
C GLY A 33 21.41 18.30 1.65
N LYS A 34 22.09 17.35 0.95
CA LYS A 34 21.96 17.11 -0.50
C LYS A 34 21.08 15.89 -0.81
N GLY A 35 20.26 15.48 0.15
CA GLY A 35 19.24 14.46 -0.06
C GLY A 35 18.13 14.98 -0.95
N ASN A 36 17.49 14.08 -1.70
CA ASN A 36 16.31 14.36 -2.50
C ASN A 36 15.22 13.36 -2.14
N TYR A 37 14.07 13.86 -1.76
CA TYR A 37 12.85 13.10 -1.57
C TYR A 37 11.90 13.30 -2.76
N VAL A 38 10.92 12.42 -2.90
CA VAL A 38 9.90 12.55 -3.97
C VAL A 38 9.18 13.90 -3.88
N ASP A 39 8.98 14.43 -2.66
CA ASP A 39 8.33 15.73 -2.43
C ASP A 39 9.18 16.93 -2.91
N ASP A 40 10.47 16.74 -3.11
CA ASP A 40 11.37 17.78 -3.65
C ASP A 40 11.28 17.88 -5.19
N LEU A 41 10.69 16.88 -5.86
CA LEU A 41 10.55 16.91 -7.30
C LEU A 41 9.55 17.99 -7.74
N LYS A 42 9.98 18.81 -8.69
CA LYS A 42 9.14 19.84 -9.30
C LYS A 42 9.22 19.71 -10.81
N LEU A 43 8.09 19.41 -11.43
CA LEU A 43 7.97 19.30 -12.88
C LEU A 43 7.19 20.50 -13.42
N PRO A 44 7.50 21.00 -14.62
CA PRO A 44 6.73 22.06 -15.26
C PRO A 44 5.26 21.63 -15.45
N GLY A 45 4.31 22.47 -14.97
CA GLY A 45 2.90 22.17 -15.05
C GLY A 45 2.42 21.07 -14.13
N MET A 46 3.19 20.72 -13.10
CA MET A 46 2.84 19.70 -12.09
C MET A 46 1.57 20.09 -11.34
N LEU A 47 0.68 19.13 -11.20
CA LEU A 47 -0.53 19.22 -10.37
C LEU A 47 -0.33 18.43 -9.08
N TYR A 48 -1.17 18.72 -8.11
CA TYR A 48 -1.14 18.07 -6.81
C TYR A 48 -2.44 17.33 -6.55
N GLY A 49 -2.33 16.19 -5.92
CA GLY A 49 -3.48 15.37 -5.57
C GLY A 49 -3.55 15.05 -4.10
N ASP A 50 -4.76 15.05 -3.54
CA ASP A 50 -5.02 14.59 -2.19
C ASP A 50 -6.29 13.73 -2.17
N PHE A 51 -6.43 12.92 -1.11
CA PHE A 51 -7.52 11.97 -0.95
C PHE A 51 -8.50 12.38 0.14
N THR A 52 -9.78 12.34 -0.19
CA THR A 52 -10.84 12.24 0.83
C THR A 52 -10.87 10.82 1.35
N ARG A 53 -10.69 10.66 2.67
CA ARG A 53 -10.59 9.37 3.35
C ARG A 53 -11.74 9.13 4.31
N SER A 54 -12.16 7.86 4.42
CA SER A 54 -13.24 7.47 5.32
C SER A 54 -12.82 7.55 6.81
N PRO A 55 -13.63 8.18 7.66
CA PRO A 55 -13.46 8.08 9.11
C PRO A 55 -13.96 6.76 9.70
N HIS A 56 -14.72 5.96 8.92
CA HIS A 56 -15.34 4.72 9.36
C HIS A 56 -14.49 3.51 9.04
N ALA A 57 -14.49 2.53 9.95
CA ALA A 57 -13.84 1.24 9.74
C ALA A 57 -14.63 0.32 8.81
N HIS A 58 -15.97 0.40 8.81
CA HIS A 58 -16.85 -0.31 7.89
C HIS A 58 -18.16 0.47 7.78
N ALA A 59 -18.47 0.95 6.60
CA ALA A 59 -19.68 1.71 6.33
C ALA A 59 -20.07 1.61 4.85
N ARG A 60 -21.35 1.68 4.57
CA ARG A 60 -21.88 1.85 3.22
C ARG A 60 -21.78 3.33 2.83
N ILE A 61 -21.35 3.61 1.62
CA ILE A 61 -21.39 4.93 1.02
C ILE A 61 -22.79 5.14 0.43
N LYS A 62 -23.52 6.14 0.94
CA LYS A 62 -24.86 6.49 0.44
C LYS A 62 -24.77 7.53 -0.67
N ASN A 63 -23.94 8.53 -0.49
CA ASN A 63 -23.75 9.60 -1.43
C ASN A 63 -22.35 10.22 -1.29
N ILE A 64 -21.82 10.74 -2.39
CA ILE A 64 -20.60 11.54 -2.43
C ILE A 64 -20.96 12.85 -3.13
N ASP A 65 -20.93 13.97 -2.39
CA ASP A 65 -21.13 15.30 -2.93
C ASP A 65 -19.80 16.05 -3.02
N ALA A 66 -19.33 16.23 -4.25
CA ALA A 66 -18.10 16.94 -4.57
C ALA A 66 -18.35 18.40 -5.02
N SER A 67 -19.58 18.91 -4.92
CA SER A 67 -19.95 20.23 -5.45
C SER A 67 -19.15 21.36 -4.82
N LYS A 68 -18.97 21.34 -3.50
CA LYS A 68 -18.17 22.32 -2.76
C LYS A 68 -16.69 22.26 -3.12
N ALA A 69 -16.14 21.05 -3.21
CA ALA A 69 -14.75 20.84 -3.60
C ALA A 69 -14.47 21.36 -5.02
N LYS A 70 -15.36 21.07 -5.97
CA LYS A 70 -15.26 21.55 -7.36
C LYS A 70 -15.41 23.07 -7.50
N ALA A 71 -16.00 23.75 -6.51
CA ALA A 71 -16.15 25.20 -6.51
C ALA A 71 -14.91 25.94 -5.97
N VAL A 72 -13.96 25.24 -5.38
CA VAL A 72 -12.71 25.85 -4.87
C VAL A 72 -11.85 26.31 -6.06
N PRO A 73 -11.47 27.60 -6.11
CA PRO A 73 -10.56 28.08 -7.14
C PRO A 73 -9.23 27.34 -7.11
N GLY A 74 -8.77 26.83 -8.26
CA GLY A 74 -7.55 26.02 -8.34
C GLY A 74 -7.78 24.50 -8.27
N VAL A 75 -8.96 24.03 -7.86
CA VAL A 75 -9.35 22.63 -8.01
C VAL A 75 -9.72 22.36 -9.48
N LEU A 76 -9.05 21.40 -10.09
CA LEU A 76 -9.20 21.06 -11.50
C LEU A 76 -10.08 19.83 -11.72
N ALA A 77 -10.02 18.88 -10.81
CA ALA A 77 -10.82 17.65 -10.88
C ALA A 77 -11.07 17.07 -9.49
N VAL A 78 -12.22 16.42 -9.34
CA VAL A 78 -12.54 15.54 -8.21
C VAL A 78 -12.99 14.22 -8.82
N LEU A 79 -12.24 13.17 -8.55
CA LEU A 79 -12.45 11.82 -9.09
C LEU A 79 -13.01 10.90 -8.01
N THR A 80 -13.96 10.08 -8.39
CA THR A 80 -14.56 9.02 -7.57
C THR A 80 -14.40 7.67 -8.27
N ALA A 81 -14.79 6.58 -7.64
CA ALA A 81 -14.80 5.26 -8.27
C ALA A 81 -15.62 5.25 -9.57
N ALA A 82 -16.71 6.03 -9.63
CA ALA A 82 -17.55 6.14 -10.83
C ALA A 82 -16.81 6.74 -12.03
N ASP A 83 -15.89 7.68 -11.79
CA ASP A 83 -15.08 8.29 -12.84
C ASP A 83 -13.98 7.35 -13.36
N LEU A 84 -13.46 6.47 -12.50
CA LEU A 84 -12.41 5.51 -12.85
C LEU A 84 -12.94 4.28 -13.59
N LYS A 85 -14.18 3.91 -13.36
CA LYS A 85 -14.81 2.70 -13.89
C LYS A 85 -14.84 2.63 -15.43
N PRO A 86 -15.26 3.68 -16.16
CA PRO A 86 -15.23 3.69 -17.62
C PRO A 86 -13.82 3.57 -18.21
N LEU A 87 -12.80 3.96 -17.43
CA LEU A 87 -11.39 3.91 -17.83
C LEU A 87 -10.74 2.57 -17.49
N ASN A 88 -11.47 1.65 -16.86
CA ASN A 88 -10.95 0.39 -16.31
C ASN A 88 -9.80 0.58 -15.29
N LEU A 89 -9.85 1.67 -14.53
CA LEU A 89 -8.85 2.06 -13.52
C LEU A 89 -9.39 1.96 -12.09
N HIS A 90 -10.54 1.32 -11.89
CA HIS A 90 -11.26 1.32 -10.61
C HIS A 90 -10.77 0.26 -9.61
N TYR A 91 -9.83 -0.61 -10.00
CA TYR A 91 -9.32 -1.66 -9.12
C TYR A 91 -7.79 -1.79 -9.20
N MET A 92 -7.21 -2.34 -8.14
CA MET A 92 -5.80 -2.74 -8.08
C MET A 92 -5.71 -4.27 -8.00
N PRO A 93 -4.70 -4.89 -8.65
CA PRO A 93 -4.42 -6.30 -8.46
C PRO A 93 -3.89 -6.55 -7.05
N THR A 94 -4.21 -7.71 -6.49
CA THR A 94 -3.65 -8.19 -5.23
C THR A 94 -2.89 -9.49 -5.43
N LEU A 95 -2.02 -9.84 -4.47
CA LEU A 95 -1.29 -11.12 -4.49
C LEU A 95 -2.22 -12.32 -4.30
N ALA A 96 -3.40 -12.12 -3.78
CA ALA A 96 -4.39 -13.16 -3.51
C ALA A 96 -5.31 -13.45 -4.72
N GLY A 97 -5.16 -12.73 -5.83
CA GLY A 97 -6.02 -12.85 -6.99
C GLY A 97 -7.45 -12.31 -6.78
N ASP A 98 -7.68 -11.60 -5.69
CA ASP A 98 -8.89 -10.81 -5.45
C ASP A 98 -8.70 -9.38 -5.96
N VAL A 99 -9.72 -8.54 -5.82
CA VAL A 99 -9.71 -7.16 -6.29
C VAL A 99 -9.76 -6.21 -5.11
N GLN A 100 -8.96 -5.17 -5.16
CA GLN A 100 -9.06 -4.03 -4.25
C GLN A 100 -9.40 -2.79 -5.06
N ALA A 101 -10.45 -2.07 -4.66
CA ALA A 101 -10.81 -0.81 -5.31
C ALA A 101 -9.73 0.25 -5.07
N VAL A 102 -9.43 1.05 -6.10
CA VAL A 102 -8.54 2.21 -6.00
C VAL A 102 -9.20 3.31 -5.16
N LEU A 103 -10.49 3.57 -5.42
CA LEU A 103 -11.35 4.42 -4.61
C LEU A 103 -12.57 3.58 -4.19
N ALA A 104 -13.03 3.72 -2.95
CA ALA A 104 -14.19 3.00 -2.46
C ALA A 104 -15.44 3.37 -3.25
N GLU A 105 -16.22 2.37 -3.67
CA GLU A 105 -17.43 2.56 -4.49
C GLU A 105 -18.70 2.47 -3.65
N GLU A 106 -19.02 1.29 -3.15
CA GLU A 106 -20.30 1.04 -2.43
C GLU A 106 -20.13 1.09 -0.92
N LYS A 107 -18.95 0.69 -0.43
CA LYS A 107 -18.64 0.69 0.99
C LYS A 107 -17.16 0.81 1.26
N VAL A 108 -16.84 1.27 2.46
CA VAL A 108 -15.49 1.31 3.01
C VAL A 108 -15.29 0.12 3.92
N LEU A 109 -14.09 -0.47 3.87
CA LEU A 109 -13.72 -1.73 4.53
C LEU A 109 -12.72 -1.52 5.67
N TYR A 110 -12.11 -0.33 5.75
CA TYR A 110 -11.16 0.04 6.79
C TYR A 110 -11.12 1.56 6.96
N GLN A 111 -10.72 2.01 8.13
CA GLN A 111 -10.53 3.42 8.41
C GLN A 111 -9.43 4.01 7.53
N ASN A 112 -9.63 5.23 7.06
CA ASN A 112 -8.76 5.95 6.11
C ASN A 112 -8.71 5.34 4.70
N GLN A 113 -9.67 4.48 4.33
CA GLN A 113 -9.81 4.07 2.93
C GLN A 113 -10.13 5.26 2.04
N GLU A 114 -9.51 5.30 0.87
CA GLU A 114 -9.67 6.34 -0.13
C GLU A 114 -11.08 6.28 -0.76
N VAL A 115 -11.77 7.43 -0.79
CA VAL A 115 -13.15 7.54 -1.33
C VAL A 115 -13.19 8.45 -2.55
N ALA A 116 -12.47 9.57 -2.51
CA ALA A 116 -12.34 10.49 -3.62
C ALA A 116 -10.90 10.97 -3.75
N PHE A 117 -10.53 11.44 -4.93
CA PHE A 117 -9.22 12.01 -5.22
C PHE A 117 -9.40 13.38 -5.83
N VAL A 118 -8.83 14.40 -5.19
CA VAL A 118 -8.91 15.79 -5.62
C VAL A 118 -7.61 16.20 -6.28
N VAL A 119 -7.68 16.85 -7.43
CA VAL A 119 -6.53 17.35 -8.19
C VAL A 119 -6.62 18.87 -8.26
N ALA A 120 -5.54 19.54 -7.88
CA ALA A 120 -5.46 21.00 -7.88
C ALA A 120 -4.09 21.51 -8.37
N ASP A 121 -3.98 22.81 -8.57
CA ASP A 121 -2.76 23.48 -9.02
C ASP A 121 -1.70 23.63 -7.92
N ASP A 122 -2.07 23.50 -6.65
CA ASP A 122 -1.16 23.44 -5.52
C ASP A 122 -1.63 22.46 -4.44
N ARG A 123 -0.72 22.08 -3.52
CA ARG A 123 -0.98 21.06 -2.49
C ARG A 123 -1.99 21.49 -1.44
N TYR A 124 -2.05 22.79 -1.10
CA TYR A 124 -2.96 23.30 -0.08
C TYR A 124 -4.38 23.31 -0.62
N THR A 125 -4.54 23.79 -1.85
CA THR A 125 -5.81 23.75 -2.57
C THR A 125 -6.33 22.33 -2.77
N ALA A 126 -5.43 21.36 -3.02
CA ALA A 126 -5.82 19.95 -3.10
C ALA A 126 -6.34 19.42 -1.76
N ALA A 127 -5.65 19.74 -0.67
CA ALA A 127 -6.06 19.33 0.69
C ALA A 127 -7.38 19.99 1.09
N ASP A 128 -7.52 21.31 0.91
CA ASP A 128 -8.77 22.04 1.19
C ASP A 128 -9.95 21.48 0.37
N GLY A 129 -9.69 21.15 -0.90
CA GLY A 129 -10.68 20.51 -1.75
C GLY A 129 -11.06 19.12 -1.24
N ALA A 130 -10.10 18.31 -0.77
CA ALA A 130 -10.36 16.97 -0.24
C ALA A 130 -11.21 17.01 1.05
N ASP A 131 -11.02 18.03 1.89
CA ASP A 131 -11.80 18.24 3.11
C ASP A 131 -13.25 18.69 2.80
N LEU A 132 -13.48 19.30 1.64
CA LEU A 132 -14.80 19.78 1.21
C LEU A 132 -15.64 18.75 0.44
N VAL A 133 -15.12 17.55 0.20
CA VAL A 133 -15.92 16.45 -0.34
C VAL A 133 -16.79 15.88 0.79
N GLU A 134 -18.08 16.00 0.66
CA GLU A 134 -19.06 15.51 1.64
C GLU A 134 -19.46 14.08 1.29
N VAL A 135 -19.27 13.15 2.24
CA VAL A 135 -19.63 11.74 2.04
C VAL A 135 -20.64 11.33 3.10
N GLU A 136 -21.79 10.85 2.65
CA GLU A 136 -22.82 10.31 3.55
C GLU A 136 -22.58 8.82 3.75
N TYR A 137 -22.39 8.41 5.01
CA TYR A 137 -22.13 7.04 5.40
C TYR A 137 -23.27 6.42 6.21
N GLU A 138 -23.50 5.14 6.00
CA GLU A 138 -24.27 4.27 6.90
C GLU A 138 -23.31 3.30 7.57
N GLY A 139 -23.10 3.45 8.89
CA GLY A 139 -22.21 2.58 9.66
C GLY A 139 -22.64 1.13 9.64
N LEU A 140 -21.71 0.23 9.43
CA LEU A 140 -21.89 -1.22 9.42
C LEU A 140 -21.11 -1.87 10.57
N PRO A 141 -21.52 -3.06 11.06
CA PRO A 141 -20.71 -3.82 11.99
C PRO A 141 -19.32 -4.07 11.44
N CYS A 142 -18.29 -3.82 12.23
CA CYS A 142 -16.90 -4.03 11.85
C CYS A 142 -16.28 -5.19 12.64
N ASN A 143 -15.18 -5.74 12.14
CA ASN A 143 -14.39 -6.75 12.81
C ASN A 143 -12.94 -6.27 12.92
N VAL A 144 -12.49 -6.06 14.17
CA VAL A 144 -11.12 -5.65 14.48
C VAL A 144 -10.27 -6.78 15.10
N ASP A 145 -10.89 -7.94 15.34
CA ASP A 145 -10.25 -9.12 15.91
C ASP A 145 -10.09 -10.19 14.82
N SER A 146 -8.85 -10.42 14.40
CA SER A 146 -8.53 -11.39 13.35
C SER A 146 -8.92 -12.84 13.69
N PHE A 147 -8.95 -13.20 14.99
CA PHE A 147 -9.38 -14.54 15.43
C PHE A 147 -10.89 -14.73 15.27
N LYS A 148 -11.66 -13.66 15.43
CA LYS A 148 -13.12 -13.67 15.28
C LYS A 148 -13.58 -13.45 13.84
N ALA A 149 -12.67 -13.06 12.96
CA ALA A 149 -13.03 -12.71 11.57
C ALA A 149 -13.67 -13.87 10.79
N MET A 150 -13.41 -15.12 11.18
CA MET A 150 -13.98 -16.32 10.58
C MET A 150 -15.01 -17.04 11.46
N ALA A 151 -15.48 -16.41 12.53
CA ALA A 151 -16.57 -16.96 13.33
C ALA A 151 -17.88 -16.99 12.51
N PRO A 152 -18.79 -17.96 12.76
CA PRO A 152 -20.04 -18.08 11.99
C PRO A 152 -20.92 -16.84 12.00
N ASP A 153 -20.84 -16.03 13.07
CA ASP A 153 -21.58 -14.79 13.28
C ASP A 153 -20.76 -13.52 12.94
N ALA A 154 -19.55 -13.69 12.39
CA ALA A 154 -18.70 -12.55 12.01
C ALA A 154 -19.37 -11.71 10.94
N PRO A 155 -19.32 -10.35 11.05
CA PRO A 155 -19.78 -9.47 9.99
C PRO A 155 -19.06 -9.78 8.67
N VAL A 156 -19.83 -9.86 7.57
CA VAL A 156 -19.26 -10.04 6.24
C VAL A 156 -18.68 -8.71 5.76
N LEU A 157 -17.36 -8.68 5.61
CA LEU A 157 -16.63 -7.50 5.14
C LEU A 157 -16.54 -7.49 3.61
N ARG A 158 -16.26 -8.65 3.01
CA ARG A 158 -16.02 -8.83 1.59
C ARG A 158 -17.23 -9.49 0.91
N ASP A 159 -18.29 -8.72 0.69
CA ASP A 159 -19.50 -9.18 0.00
C ASP A 159 -19.20 -9.64 -1.43
N ASP A 160 -18.21 -9.01 -2.07
CA ASP A 160 -17.72 -9.37 -3.40
C ASP A 160 -17.16 -10.80 -3.48
N LEU A 161 -16.77 -11.37 -2.33
CA LEU A 161 -16.31 -12.74 -2.20
C LEU A 161 -17.39 -13.68 -1.68
N ALA A 162 -18.53 -13.16 -1.24
CA ALA A 162 -19.63 -13.97 -0.74
C ALA A 162 -20.14 -14.94 -1.83
N GLY A 163 -20.37 -16.20 -1.46
CA GLY A 163 -20.81 -17.25 -2.39
C GLY A 163 -19.72 -17.80 -3.31
N LYS A 164 -18.53 -17.23 -3.36
CA LYS A 164 -17.39 -17.79 -4.11
C LYS A 164 -16.72 -18.86 -3.26
N THR A 165 -16.81 -20.11 -3.69
CA THR A 165 -16.22 -21.27 -2.98
C THR A 165 -14.74 -21.47 -3.30
N GLU A 166 -14.27 -20.95 -4.43
CA GLU A 166 -12.88 -21.05 -4.86
C GLU A 166 -12.16 -19.72 -4.76
N GLY A 167 -10.93 -19.73 -4.27
CA GLY A 167 -9.99 -18.61 -4.26
C GLY A 167 -8.76 -18.94 -5.09
N ALA A 168 -7.91 -17.95 -5.35
CA ALA A 168 -6.69 -18.11 -6.15
C ALA A 168 -5.74 -19.23 -5.63
N HIS A 169 -5.83 -19.58 -4.34
CA HIS A 169 -4.97 -20.55 -3.67
C HIS A 169 -5.79 -21.63 -2.92
N GLY A 170 -6.91 -22.05 -3.47
CA GLY A 170 -7.74 -23.14 -2.93
C GLY A 170 -9.11 -22.70 -2.40
N ALA A 171 -9.83 -23.66 -1.82
CA ALA A 171 -11.20 -23.45 -1.35
C ALA A 171 -11.28 -22.43 -0.21
N ARG A 172 -12.26 -21.54 -0.29
CA ARG A 172 -12.58 -20.57 0.77
C ARG A 172 -13.31 -21.26 1.91
N LYS A 173 -12.90 -20.94 3.13
CA LYS A 173 -13.47 -21.54 4.36
C LYS A 173 -14.56 -20.67 5.00
N HIS A 174 -14.59 -19.38 4.66
CA HIS A 174 -15.53 -18.41 5.21
C HIS A 174 -15.64 -17.20 4.26
N HIS A 175 -16.70 -16.37 4.40
CA HIS A 175 -16.90 -15.16 3.60
C HIS A 175 -15.73 -14.16 3.71
N ASN A 176 -15.13 -14.05 4.89
CA ASN A 176 -13.97 -13.18 5.13
C ASN A 176 -12.62 -13.85 4.82
N HIS A 177 -12.62 -15.14 4.41
CA HIS A 177 -11.41 -15.86 4.06
C HIS A 177 -10.97 -15.53 2.63
N VAL A 178 -9.93 -14.74 2.47
CA VAL A 178 -9.43 -14.33 1.16
C VAL A 178 -8.68 -15.47 0.48
N PHE A 179 -7.65 -16.03 1.13
CA PHE A 179 -6.88 -17.17 0.61
C PHE A 179 -6.12 -17.90 1.73
N THR A 180 -5.64 -19.11 1.43
CA THR A 180 -4.68 -19.85 2.25
C THR A 180 -3.39 -20.00 1.46
N TRP A 181 -2.28 -19.52 2.02
CA TRP A 181 -0.95 -19.72 1.46
C TRP A 181 -0.27 -20.91 2.14
N GLN A 182 0.21 -21.86 1.33
CA GLN A 182 0.97 -23.01 1.84
C GLN A 182 2.25 -23.15 1.02
N MET A 183 3.37 -23.41 1.72
CA MET A 183 4.68 -23.59 1.10
C MET A 183 5.53 -24.50 1.97
N GLY A 184 6.36 -25.33 1.34
CA GLY A 184 7.28 -26.25 2.00
C GLY A 184 6.80 -27.70 1.97
N ASP A 185 7.54 -28.57 2.66
CA ASP A 185 7.24 -30.00 2.79
C ASP A 185 6.37 -30.24 4.04
N LYS A 186 5.07 -30.36 3.84
CA LYS A 186 4.11 -30.61 4.92
C LYS A 186 4.34 -31.97 5.56
N ASP A 187 4.53 -33.02 4.76
CA ASP A 187 4.62 -34.40 5.26
C ASP A 187 5.91 -34.62 6.06
N GLY A 188 7.01 -34.08 5.57
CA GLY A 188 8.29 -34.07 6.28
C GLY A 188 8.22 -33.30 7.59
N THR A 189 7.57 -32.11 7.59
CA THR A 189 7.34 -31.31 8.79
C THR A 189 6.49 -32.07 9.81
N ASP A 190 5.35 -32.63 9.40
CA ASP A 190 4.48 -33.40 10.28
C ASP A 190 5.19 -34.65 10.84
N ALA A 191 6.03 -35.29 10.05
CA ALA A 191 6.84 -36.43 10.50
C ALA A 191 7.89 -36.01 11.54
N ALA A 192 8.51 -34.85 11.38
CA ALA A 192 9.46 -34.31 12.34
C ALA A 192 8.77 -33.98 13.67
N PHE A 193 7.60 -33.32 13.65
CA PHE A 193 6.82 -33.06 14.86
C PHE A 193 6.41 -34.35 15.60
N ARG A 194 6.02 -35.40 14.88
CA ARG A 194 5.68 -36.70 15.50
C ARG A 194 6.86 -37.37 16.19
N LYS A 195 8.09 -37.08 15.76
CA LYS A 195 9.32 -37.68 16.32
C LYS A 195 10.02 -36.78 17.34
N ALA A 196 9.53 -35.57 17.54
CA ALA A 196 10.16 -34.62 18.46
C ALA A 196 9.96 -35.03 19.90
N ASP A 197 11.03 -35.00 20.69
CA ASP A 197 10.98 -35.28 22.14
C ASP A 197 10.19 -34.22 22.92
N VAL A 198 10.21 -32.96 22.42
CA VAL A 198 9.48 -31.83 22.98
C VAL A 198 8.85 -31.02 21.88
N THR A 199 7.57 -30.71 22.01
CA THR A 199 6.84 -29.79 21.11
C THR A 199 6.30 -28.62 21.92
N ILE A 200 6.60 -27.40 21.46
CA ILE A 200 6.09 -26.16 22.04
C ILE A 200 5.10 -25.55 21.06
N LYS A 201 3.92 -25.14 21.57
CA LYS A 201 2.91 -24.42 20.78
C LYS A 201 2.58 -23.11 21.49
N GLU A 202 2.86 -22.02 20.81
CA GLU A 202 2.62 -20.66 21.32
C GLU A 202 1.82 -19.85 20.30
N VAL A 203 1.01 -18.92 20.81
CA VAL A 203 0.34 -17.90 20.02
C VAL A 203 1.07 -16.58 20.24
N ILE A 204 1.79 -16.15 19.23
CA ILE A 204 2.54 -14.89 19.28
C ILE A 204 1.71 -13.79 18.64
N SER A 205 1.39 -12.76 19.43
CA SER A 205 0.67 -11.58 18.94
C SER A 205 1.66 -10.47 18.58
N TYR A 206 1.71 -10.10 17.31
CA TYR A 206 2.48 -8.96 16.84
C TYR A 206 1.54 -7.79 16.60
N GLN A 207 1.67 -6.76 17.39
CA GLN A 207 0.82 -5.56 17.30
C GLN A 207 1.07 -4.82 15.98
N ARG A 208 0.02 -4.25 15.40
CA ARG A 208 0.18 -3.30 14.31
C ARG A 208 0.85 -2.03 14.83
N VAL A 209 1.88 -1.60 14.13
CA VAL A 209 2.63 -0.38 14.46
C VAL A 209 2.70 0.52 13.22
N HIS A 210 2.71 1.82 13.44
CA HIS A 210 3.00 2.78 12.40
C HIS A 210 4.52 2.98 12.34
N PRO A 211 5.17 2.73 11.20
CA PRO A 211 6.64 2.81 11.09
C PRO A 211 7.18 4.25 11.14
N CYS A 212 6.33 5.27 11.02
CA CYS A 212 6.68 6.69 11.03
C CYS A 212 7.90 7.03 10.15
N PRO A 213 7.90 6.67 8.86
CA PRO A 213 9.02 6.96 7.98
C PRO A 213 9.17 8.47 7.80
N LEU A 214 10.42 8.94 7.66
CA LEU A 214 10.69 10.35 7.36
C LEU A 214 10.16 10.75 5.98
N GLU A 215 10.28 9.87 5.01
CA GLU A 215 9.63 10.02 3.72
C GLU A 215 8.33 9.21 3.71
N THR A 216 7.20 9.93 3.67
CA THR A 216 5.88 9.32 3.61
C THR A 216 5.60 8.70 2.24
N CYS A 217 4.60 7.81 2.15
CA CYS A 217 4.19 7.22 0.89
C CYS A 217 3.62 8.29 -0.05
N GLN A 218 4.30 8.50 -1.16
CA GLN A 218 3.90 9.47 -2.18
C GLN A 218 4.45 9.06 -3.54
N CYS A 219 3.88 9.62 -4.60
CA CYS A 219 4.41 9.45 -5.95
C CYS A 219 4.22 10.72 -6.79
N VAL A 220 5.11 10.90 -7.75
CA VAL A 220 4.99 11.85 -8.85
C VAL A 220 4.91 11.04 -10.13
N ALA A 221 3.93 11.33 -10.98
CA ALA A 221 3.75 10.64 -12.25
C ALA A 221 3.78 11.65 -13.40
N SER A 222 4.49 11.34 -14.47
CA SER A 222 4.55 12.13 -15.69
C SER A 222 4.33 11.24 -16.90
N PHE A 223 3.38 11.62 -17.76
CA PHE A 223 3.07 10.89 -18.98
C PHE A 223 3.50 11.71 -20.21
N ASP A 224 4.45 11.17 -20.98
CA ASP A 224 4.84 11.73 -22.27
C ASP A 224 3.88 11.22 -23.35
N LYS A 225 2.98 12.11 -23.80
CA LYS A 225 1.97 11.78 -24.80
C LYS A 225 2.57 11.47 -26.18
N ILE A 226 3.76 11.98 -26.49
CA ILE A 226 4.41 11.79 -27.79
C ILE A 226 5.05 10.41 -27.85
N LYS A 227 5.78 10.04 -26.79
CA LYS A 227 6.44 8.73 -26.69
C LYS A 227 5.52 7.62 -26.19
N GLY A 228 4.41 7.96 -25.55
CA GLY A 228 3.54 7.02 -24.87
C GLY A 228 4.18 6.41 -23.62
N GLU A 229 5.07 7.14 -22.95
CA GLU A 229 5.83 6.67 -21.78
C GLU A 229 5.29 7.26 -20.48
N LEU A 230 5.09 6.42 -19.47
CA LEU A 230 4.78 6.84 -18.11
C LEU A 230 6.04 6.73 -17.24
N THR A 231 6.46 7.83 -16.66
CA THR A 231 7.52 7.87 -15.64
C THR A 231 6.89 8.10 -14.27
N VAL A 232 7.24 7.26 -13.29
CA VAL A 232 6.74 7.38 -11.92
C VAL A 232 7.93 7.41 -10.96
N TRP A 233 8.01 8.45 -10.16
CA TRP A 233 8.89 8.55 -8.99
C TRP A 233 8.06 8.28 -7.74
N GLY A 234 8.56 7.47 -6.82
CA GLY A 234 7.78 7.16 -5.64
C GLY A 234 8.59 6.42 -4.57
N THR A 235 8.05 6.40 -3.37
CA THR A 235 8.58 5.65 -2.23
C THR A 235 8.11 4.20 -2.31
N PHE A 236 8.90 3.33 -2.94
CA PHE A 236 8.54 1.93 -3.19
C PHE A 236 9.55 0.97 -2.57
N GLN A 237 9.05 -0.07 -1.91
CA GLN A 237 9.90 -1.18 -1.43
C GLN A 237 10.24 -2.18 -2.54
N ALA A 238 9.36 -2.34 -3.53
CA ALA A 238 9.46 -3.36 -4.57
C ALA A 238 9.20 -2.75 -5.95
N PRO A 239 10.14 -1.97 -6.52
CA PRO A 239 9.92 -1.24 -7.77
C PRO A 239 9.57 -2.15 -8.94
N HIS A 240 10.16 -3.35 -9.03
CA HIS A 240 9.84 -4.31 -10.09
C HIS A 240 8.41 -4.85 -9.99
N VAL A 241 7.91 -5.09 -8.78
CA VAL A 241 6.52 -5.54 -8.56
C VAL A 241 5.56 -4.43 -8.93
N ILE A 242 5.81 -3.19 -8.50
CA ILE A 242 4.98 -2.02 -8.84
C ILE A 242 4.97 -1.81 -10.36
N ARG A 243 6.14 -1.83 -11.02
CA ARG A 243 6.23 -1.73 -12.47
C ARG A 243 5.38 -2.80 -13.18
N THR A 244 5.48 -4.04 -12.74
CA THR A 244 4.73 -5.15 -13.32
C THR A 244 3.22 -4.96 -13.10
N ALA A 245 2.80 -4.59 -11.90
CA ALA A 245 1.40 -4.35 -11.58
C ALA A 245 0.81 -3.24 -12.46
N VAL A 246 1.47 -2.09 -12.54
CA VAL A 246 1.01 -0.95 -13.35
C VAL A 246 0.98 -1.28 -14.84
N SER A 247 2.04 -1.91 -15.38
CA SER A 247 2.11 -2.26 -16.80
C SER A 247 1.08 -3.33 -17.19
N TYR A 248 0.85 -4.30 -16.32
CA TYR A 248 -0.03 -5.42 -16.61
C TYR A 248 -1.51 -5.07 -16.49
N THR A 249 -1.87 -4.15 -15.60
CA THR A 249 -3.28 -3.83 -15.32
C THR A 249 -3.81 -2.63 -16.08
N HIS A 250 -2.99 -1.64 -16.37
CA HIS A 250 -3.45 -0.35 -16.88
C HIS A 250 -2.80 0.09 -18.17
N LEU A 251 -1.63 -0.46 -18.52
CA LEU A 251 -0.85 0.02 -19.65
C LEU A 251 -0.28 -1.14 -20.45
N THR A 252 -0.57 -1.16 -21.74
CA THR A 252 0.20 -1.94 -22.73
C THR A 252 1.50 -1.22 -23.14
N LEU A 253 1.91 -0.21 -22.38
CA LEU A 253 2.99 0.72 -22.71
C LEU A 253 4.30 0.35 -21.98
N PRO A 254 5.47 0.63 -22.57
CA PRO A 254 6.73 0.51 -21.88
C PRO A 254 6.78 1.50 -20.70
N THR A 255 6.93 0.97 -19.51
CA THR A 255 7.00 1.74 -18.27
C THR A 255 8.44 1.81 -17.78
N ILE A 256 8.97 3.01 -17.57
CA ILE A 256 10.29 3.26 -16.99
C ILE A 256 10.07 3.68 -15.55
N CYS A 257 10.60 2.90 -14.59
CA CYS A 257 10.68 3.29 -13.19
C CYS A 257 12.11 3.77 -12.90
N SER A 258 12.24 4.99 -12.39
CA SER A 258 13.49 5.50 -11.83
C SER A 258 13.40 5.45 -10.31
N VAL A 259 14.41 4.89 -9.66
CA VAL A 259 14.57 4.82 -8.21
C VAL A 259 15.61 5.83 -7.78
#